data_5a469efc9882ef799a4016e6904f61b8
#
_entry.id   5a469efc9882ef799a4016e6904f61b8
#
_cell.length_a   1.000
_cell.length_b   1.000
_cell.length_c   1.000
_cell.angle_alpha   90.00
_cell.angle_beta   90.00
_cell.angle_gamma   90.00
#
_symmetry.space_group_name_H-M   'P 1'
#
loop_
_entity.id
_entity.type
_entity.pdbx_description
1 polymer ?
#
loop_
_entity_poly.entity_id
_entity_poly.type
_entity_poly.pdbx_seq_one_letter_code
_entity_poly.pdbx_strand_id
1 'polypeptide(L)'
;MLLLAQQAFPTAIAAATVDHGLRAGSASEAALVAQICAELNVPHEVLSVTVPAGNLQAQARAARYAALAEWGERVGLAALLTAHQADDQAETLVLRLQRGSGVAGLAGVRARGLVPGTRLPLLRPLLGFRRVELAALVAAAGLEAAADPSNEDERFDRARLRKALTGADWLDVPALAASAAHLADADAALDWAAAREWSECVIKAPLGLIYRPTAPRAVALRVITRIVSELGGEAPRGAAAARVFESLLARQPASIGALVARVTPEGWSFTKAPQRSSSRGLPPT
;
A
#
# COMPACT_ATOMS: atom_id res chain seq x y z
N MET A 1 -1.35 -6.83 -19.55
CA MET A 1 -0.07 -7.13 -18.85
C MET A 1 0.61 -8.36 -19.41
N LEU A 2 -0.02 -9.55 -19.37
CA LEU A 2 0.60 -10.80 -19.86
C LEU A 2 1.14 -10.67 -21.29
N LEU A 3 0.32 -10.22 -22.24
CA LEU A 3 0.71 -10.02 -23.65
C LEU A 3 1.93 -9.11 -23.80
N LEU A 4 1.91 -7.95 -23.11
CA LEU A 4 3.02 -6.99 -23.18
C LEU A 4 4.30 -7.53 -22.53
N ALA A 5 4.17 -8.25 -21.43
CA ALA A 5 5.31 -8.85 -20.75
C ALA A 5 5.93 -9.98 -21.59
N GLN A 6 5.09 -10.81 -22.19
CA GLN A 6 5.54 -11.90 -23.08
C GLN A 6 6.28 -11.34 -24.31
N GLN A 7 5.76 -10.27 -24.90
CA GLN A 7 6.42 -9.62 -26.04
C GLN A 7 7.76 -8.98 -25.65
N ALA A 8 7.83 -8.35 -24.47
CA ALA A 8 9.04 -7.70 -23.99
C ALA A 8 10.10 -8.69 -23.47
N PHE A 9 9.68 -9.82 -22.91
CA PHE A 9 10.52 -10.81 -22.25
C PHE A 9 10.06 -12.25 -22.60
N PRO A 10 10.24 -12.71 -23.83
CA PRO A 10 9.60 -13.94 -24.33
C PRO A 10 9.92 -15.23 -23.54
N THR A 11 11.08 -15.27 -22.87
CA THR A 11 11.57 -16.47 -22.15
C THR A 11 11.81 -16.24 -20.65
N ALA A 12 11.53 -15.03 -20.15
CA ALA A 12 11.91 -14.62 -18.78
C ALA A 12 10.70 -14.24 -17.93
N ILE A 13 9.51 -14.73 -18.28
CA ILE A 13 8.28 -14.49 -17.50
C ILE A 13 7.61 -15.78 -17.09
N ALA A 14 6.93 -15.73 -15.96
CA ALA A 14 5.94 -16.71 -15.53
C ALA A 14 4.70 -15.95 -15.04
N ALA A 15 3.54 -16.58 -15.07
CA ALA A 15 2.29 -15.99 -14.63
C ALA A 15 1.69 -16.79 -13.47
N ALA A 16 0.97 -16.11 -12.58
CA ALA A 16 0.18 -16.77 -11.54
C ALA A 16 -1.20 -16.11 -11.43
N THR A 17 -2.22 -16.94 -11.26
CA THR A 17 -3.58 -16.50 -10.92
C THR A 17 -3.88 -16.89 -9.48
N VAL A 18 -4.29 -15.92 -8.66
CA VAL A 18 -4.69 -16.21 -7.28
C VAL A 18 -6.20 -16.42 -7.25
N ASP A 19 -6.60 -17.64 -6.92
CA ASP A 19 -8.00 -18.01 -6.71
C ASP A 19 -8.34 -17.94 -5.22
N HIS A 20 -9.24 -17.03 -4.87
CA HIS A 20 -9.73 -16.85 -3.50
C HIS A 20 -10.89 -17.79 -3.13
N GLY A 21 -11.44 -18.54 -4.08
CA GLY A 21 -12.61 -19.42 -3.88
C GLY A 21 -13.88 -18.69 -3.43
N LEU A 22 -13.95 -17.36 -3.57
CA LEU A 22 -15.06 -16.55 -3.06
C LEU A 22 -16.28 -16.50 -4.00
N ARG A 23 -16.11 -16.94 -5.25
CA ARG A 23 -17.15 -16.89 -6.29
C ARG A 23 -17.13 -18.18 -7.12
N ALA A 24 -18.29 -18.64 -7.55
CA ALA A 24 -18.40 -19.84 -8.39
C ALA A 24 -17.65 -19.69 -9.75
N GLY A 25 -17.50 -18.46 -10.27
CA GLY A 25 -16.80 -18.17 -11.53
C GLY A 25 -15.28 -18.08 -11.43
N SER A 26 -14.69 -18.04 -10.23
CA SER A 26 -13.23 -17.80 -10.09
C SER A 26 -12.38 -18.92 -10.70
N ALA A 27 -12.83 -20.15 -10.60
CA ALA A 27 -12.15 -21.30 -11.21
C ALA A 27 -12.16 -21.24 -12.75
N SER A 28 -13.26 -20.83 -13.37
CA SER A 28 -13.35 -20.69 -14.85
C SER A 28 -12.51 -19.51 -15.34
N GLU A 29 -12.43 -18.41 -14.60
CA GLU A 29 -11.52 -17.29 -14.89
C GLU A 29 -10.05 -17.73 -14.82
N ALA A 30 -9.67 -18.51 -13.80
CA ALA A 30 -8.33 -19.06 -13.67
C ALA A 30 -7.98 -20.03 -14.81
N ALA A 31 -8.94 -20.87 -15.23
CA ALA A 31 -8.78 -21.79 -16.35
C ALA A 31 -8.58 -21.04 -17.68
N LEU A 32 -9.34 -19.95 -17.93
CA LEU A 32 -9.17 -19.10 -19.09
C LEU A 32 -7.74 -18.50 -19.15
N VAL A 33 -7.24 -17.98 -18.03
CA VAL A 33 -5.86 -17.46 -17.97
C VAL A 33 -4.84 -18.56 -18.21
N ALA A 34 -5.04 -19.76 -17.66
CA ALA A 34 -4.16 -20.89 -17.89
C ALA A 34 -4.11 -21.28 -19.37
N GLN A 35 -5.25 -21.30 -20.05
CA GLN A 35 -5.30 -21.57 -21.50
C GLN A 35 -4.53 -20.51 -22.30
N ILE A 36 -4.76 -19.22 -22.03
CA ILE A 36 -4.05 -18.11 -22.70
C ILE A 36 -2.53 -18.23 -22.46
N CYS A 37 -2.11 -18.55 -21.24
CA CYS A 37 -0.71 -18.74 -20.92
C CYS A 37 -0.09 -19.92 -21.71
N ALA A 38 -0.82 -21.03 -21.85
CA ALA A 38 -0.39 -22.18 -22.65
C ALA A 38 -0.21 -21.82 -24.14
N GLU A 39 -1.18 -21.08 -24.72
CA GLU A 39 -1.10 -20.60 -26.10
C GLU A 39 0.10 -19.65 -26.33
N LEU A 40 0.45 -18.85 -25.31
CA LEU A 40 1.59 -17.94 -25.34
C LEU A 40 2.92 -18.58 -24.92
N ASN A 41 2.95 -19.88 -24.61
CA ASN A 41 4.10 -20.60 -24.04
C ASN A 41 4.65 -19.93 -22.78
N VAL A 42 3.78 -19.39 -21.89
CA VAL A 42 4.15 -18.78 -20.61
C VAL A 42 3.84 -19.77 -19.49
N PRO A 43 4.82 -20.17 -18.65
CA PRO A 43 4.56 -20.98 -17.45
C PRO A 43 3.51 -20.28 -16.57
N HIS A 44 2.50 -21.04 -16.15
CA HIS A 44 1.39 -20.51 -15.34
C HIS A 44 1.06 -21.43 -14.17
N GLU A 45 0.71 -20.81 -13.04
CA GLU A 45 0.25 -21.54 -11.86
C GLU A 45 -1.00 -20.87 -11.26
N VAL A 46 -1.94 -21.70 -10.80
CA VAL A 46 -3.11 -21.24 -10.03
C VAL A 46 -2.82 -21.42 -8.54
N LEU A 47 -2.81 -20.31 -7.81
CA LEU A 47 -2.54 -20.25 -6.37
C LEU A 47 -3.88 -20.15 -5.61
N SER A 48 -4.32 -21.25 -5.05
CA SER A 48 -5.54 -21.26 -4.21
C SER A 48 -5.24 -20.71 -2.83
N VAL A 49 -6.06 -19.76 -2.35
CA VAL A 49 -5.90 -19.14 -1.04
C VAL A 49 -7.20 -19.15 -0.25
N THR A 50 -7.08 -19.34 1.05
CA THR A 50 -8.20 -19.17 2.00
C THR A 50 -8.17 -17.76 2.56
N VAL A 51 -9.30 -17.06 2.49
CA VAL A 51 -9.43 -15.70 3.03
C VAL A 51 -9.98 -15.78 4.46
N PRO A 52 -9.22 -15.31 5.48
CA PRO A 52 -9.69 -15.27 6.85
C PRO A 52 -10.94 -14.40 7.04
N ALA A 53 -11.73 -14.66 8.09
CA ALA A 53 -12.85 -13.82 8.46
C ALA A 53 -12.42 -12.40 8.86
N GLY A 54 -13.27 -11.40 8.58
CA GLY A 54 -13.00 -10.00 8.92
C GLY A 54 -13.26 -9.04 7.76
N ASN A 55 -12.41 -8.03 7.60
CA ASN A 55 -12.49 -7.14 6.44
C ASN A 55 -12.08 -7.90 5.17
N LEU A 56 -13.07 -8.44 4.45
CA LEU A 56 -12.89 -9.34 3.32
C LEU A 56 -11.89 -8.78 2.27
N GLN A 57 -12.01 -7.51 1.90
CA GLN A 57 -11.12 -6.91 0.89
C GLN A 57 -9.66 -6.81 1.39
N ALA A 58 -9.46 -6.41 2.64
CA ALA A 58 -8.12 -6.31 3.21
C ALA A 58 -7.48 -7.69 3.38
N GLN A 59 -8.26 -8.67 3.87
CA GLN A 59 -7.78 -10.04 4.05
C GLN A 59 -7.49 -10.75 2.73
N ALA A 60 -8.37 -10.61 1.73
CA ALA A 60 -8.15 -11.15 0.39
C ALA A 60 -6.91 -10.54 -0.27
N ARG A 61 -6.68 -9.23 -0.10
CA ARG A 61 -5.47 -8.58 -0.58
C ARG A 61 -4.21 -9.09 0.12
N ALA A 62 -4.25 -9.27 1.44
CA ALA A 62 -3.13 -9.80 2.21
C ALA A 62 -2.80 -11.25 1.78
N ALA A 63 -3.81 -12.12 1.71
CA ALA A 63 -3.67 -13.50 1.26
C ALA A 63 -3.09 -13.59 -0.17
N ARG A 64 -3.56 -12.74 -1.08
CA ARG A 64 -3.03 -12.66 -2.46
C ARG A 64 -1.53 -12.37 -2.48
N TYR A 65 -1.09 -11.33 -1.77
CA TYR A 65 0.32 -10.97 -1.78
C TYR A 65 1.20 -11.98 -1.05
N ALA A 66 0.70 -12.64 -0.01
CA ALA A 66 1.41 -13.72 0.67
C ALA A 66 1.65 -14.91 -0.29
N ALA A 67 0.60 -15.36 -0.98
CA ALA A 67 0.71 -16.46 -1.95
C ALA A 67 1.64 -16.11 -3.14
N LEU A 68 1.54 -14.88 -3.66
CA LEU A 68 2.41 -14.41 -4.74
C LEU A 68 3.88 -14.27 -4.29
N ALA A 69 4.12 -13.90 -3.03
CA ALA A 69 5.46 -13.83 -2.46
C ALA A 69 6.09 -15.22 -2.35
N GLU A 70 5.38 -16.17 -1.76
CA GLU A 70 5.81 -17.57 -1.63
C GLU A 70 6.08 -18.21 -2.98
N TRP A 71 5.16 -18.02 -3.94
CA TRP A 71 5.36 -18.46 -5.31
C TRP A 71 6.60 -17.82 -5.95
N GLY A 72 6.77 -16.50 -5.80
CA GLY A 72 7.90 -15.76 -6.35
C GLY A 72 9.25 -16.23 -5.81
N GLU A 73 9.33 -16.52 -4.52
CA GLU A 73 10.54 -17.09 -3.89
C GLU A 73 10.82 -18.51 -4.41
N ARG A 74 9.79 -19.36 -4.51
CA ARG A 74 9.92 -20.75 -5.00
C ARG A 74 10.39 -20.82 -6.45
N VAL A 75 9.90 -19.92 -7.30
CA VAL A 75 10.25 -19.85 -8.73
C VAL A 75 11.50 -18.99 -8.99
N GLY A 76 11.99 -18.27 -8.00
CA GLY A 76 13.18 -17.44 -8.12
C GLY A 76 12.95 -16.16 -8.94
N LEU A 77 11.79 -15.49 -8.77
CA LEU A 77 11.47 -14.28 -9.52
C LEU A 77 12.35 -13.10 -9.11
N ALA A 78 12.83 -12.34 -10.09
CA ALA A 78 13.52 -11.07 -9.86
C ALA A 78 12.56 -9.93 -9.47
N ALA A 79 11.31 -9.98 -9.91
CA ALA A 79 10.26 -9.01 -9.59
C ALA A 79 8.86 -9.58 -9.85
N LEU A 80 7.86 -9.06 -9.12
CA LEU A 80 6.45 -9.30 -9.37
C LEU A 80 5.86 -8.09 -10.13
N LEU A 81 5.08 -8.36 -11.18
CA LEU A 81 4.38 -7.34 -11.95
C LEU A 81 2.88 -7.38 -11.67
N THR A 82 2.25 -6.22 -11.55
CA THR A 82 0.79 -6.11 -11.45
C THR A 82 0.22 -5.10 -12.45
N ALA A 83 -0.99 -5.36 -12.93
CA ALA A 83 -1.64 -4.63 -14.03
C ALA A 83 -2.40 -3.36 -13.59
N HIS A 84 -1.94 -2.66 -12.55
CA HIS A 84 -2.51 -1.36 -12.20
C HIS A 84 -2.25 -0.36 -13.33
N GLN A 85 -3.23 0.48 -13.61
CA GLN A 85 -3.27 1.39 -14.76
C GLN A 85 -3.66 2.83 -14.35
N ALA A 86 -3.69 3.77 -15.30
CA ALA A 86 -3.97 5.19 -15.03
C ALA A 86 -5.35 5.41 -14.40
N ASP A 87 -6.37 4.66 -14.84
CA ASP A 87 -7.71 4.73 -14.25
C ASP A 87 -7.71 4.30 -12.78
N ASP A 88 -6.90 3.28 -12.37
CA ASP A 88 -6.75 2.89 -10.96
C ASP A 88 -6.06 3.99 -10.13
N GLN A 89 -5.14 4.76 -10.73
CA GLN A 89 -4.51 5.91 -10.10
C GLN A 89 -5.52 7.03 -9.85
N ALA A 90 -6.32 7.38 -10.87
CA ALA A 90 -7.36 8.40 -10.76
C ALA A 90 -8.40 8.01 -9.68
N GLU A 91 -8.91 6.78 -9.73
CA GLU A 91 -9.82 6.24 -8.72
C GLU A 91 -9.22 6.35 -7.31
N THR A 92 -7.95 5.96 -7.15
CA THR A 92 -7.27 5.99 -5.85
C THR A 92 -7.05 7.42 -5.36
N LEU A 93 -6.63 8.33 -6.23
CA LEU A 93 -6.41 9.74 -5.89
C LEU A 93 -7.71 10.39 -5.39
N VAL A 94 -8.80 10.23 -6.13
CA VAL A 94 -10.11 10.82 -5.75
C VAL A 94 -10.62 10.24 -4.42
N LEU A 95 -10.57 8.92 -4.22
CA LEU A 95 -10.94 8.30 -2.95
C LEU A 95 -10.09 8.79 -1.78
N ARG A 96 -8.82 9.06 -2.00
CA ARG A 96 -7.90 9.57 -0.97
C ARG A 96 -8.15 11.05 -0.69
N LEU A 97 -8.46 11.86 -1.70
CA LEU A 97 -8.87 13.26 -1.53
C LEU A 97 -10.13 13.38 -0.66
N GLN A 98 -11.16 12.58 -0.94
CA GLN A 98 -12.39 12.54 -0.14
C GLN A 98 -12.16 12.20 1.34
N ARG A 99 -11.08 11.45 1.64
CA ARG A 99 -10.70 11.06 3.01
C ARG A 99 -9.71 12.03 3.67
N GLY A 100 -9.40 13.15 3.06
CA GLY A 100 -8.44 14.13 3.58
C GLY A 100 -7.02 13.57 3.71
N SER A 101 -6.61 12.68 2.80
CA SER A 101 -5.27 12.07 2.86
C SER A 101 -4.18 13.10 2.58
N GLY A 102 -3.04 12.98 3.27
CA GLY A 102 -1.82 13.74 2.98
C GLY A 102 -1.07 13.20 1.75
N VAL A 103 0.10 13.80 1.47
CA VAL A 103 0.94 13.53 0.29
C VAL A 103 1.15 12.04 0.05
N ALA A 104 1.55 11.27 1.06
CA ALA A 104 1.78 9.83 0.96
C ALA A 104 0.55 9.04 0.47
N GLY A 105 -0.64 9.44 0.91
CA GLY A 105 -1.89 8.81 0.48
C GLY A 105 -2.32 9.23 -0.92
N LEU A 106 -2.16 10.51 -1.25
CA LEU A 106 -2.53 11.09 -2.54
C LEU A 106 -1.60 10.64 -3.68
N ALA A 107 -0.37 10.29 -3.38
CA ALA A 107 0.57 9.71 -4.34
C ALA A 107 0.12 8.36 -4.92
N GLY A 108 -1.03 7.85 -4.54
CA GLY A 108 -1.68 6.70 -5.16
C GLY A 108 -0.89 5.39 -5.04
N VAL A 109 -0.95 4.60 -6.08
CA VAL A 109 -0.23 3.35 -6.21
C VAL A 109 1.17 3.64 -6.77
N ARG A 110 2.22 3.23 -6.06
CA ARG A 110 3.62 3.47 -6.50
C ARG A 110 3.97 2.60 -7.71
N ALA A 111 4.70 3.16 -8.69
CA ALA A 111 5.21 2.41 -9.83
C ALA A 111 6.14 1.28 -9.41
N ARG A 112 6.93 1.53 -8.35
CA ARG A 112 7.85 0.56 -7.75
C ARG A 112 7.62 0.47 -6.25
N GLY A 113 7.81 -0.71 -5.69
CA GLY A 113 7.70 -0.98 -4.26
C GLY A 113 8.20 -2.39 -3.97
N LEU A 114 7.84 -2.90 -2.81
CA LEU A 114 8.09 -4.30 -2.44
C LEU A 114 6.76 -5.02 -2.25
N VAL A 115 6.77 -6.32 -2.49
CA VAL A 115 5.67 -7.18 -2.07
C VAL A 115 5.60 -7.14 -0.53
N PRO A 116 4.41 -6.88 0.07
CA PRO A 116 4.30 -6.73 1.52
C PRO A 116 4.94 -7.89 2.28
N GLY A 117 5.77 -7.55 3.28
CA GLY A 117 6.46 -8.54 4.14
C GLY A 117 7.68 -9.21 3.51
N THR A 118 8.12 -8.81 2.30
CA THR A 118 9.24 -9.44 1.58
C THR A 118 10.25 -8.43 1.06
N ARG A 119 11.32 -8.93 0.42
CA ARG A 119 12.26 -8.13 -0.35
C ARG A 119 12.02 -8.20 -1.87
N LEU A 120 10.99 -8.94 -2.32
CA LEU A 120 10.67 -9.08 -3.74
C LEU A 120 10.16 -7.75 -4.32
N PRO A 121 10.81 -7.20 -5.35
CA PRO A 121 10.33 -5.99 -6.02
C PRO A 121 8.93 -6.18 -6.60
N LEU A 122 8.08 -5.19 -6.41
CA LEU A 122 6.73 -5.10 -6.98
C LEU A 122 6.66 -3.95 -7.96
N LEU A 123 6.47 -4.24 -9.24
CA LEU A 123 6.47 -3.27 -10.32
C LEU A 123 5.07 -3.11 -10.93
N ARG A 124 4.74 -1.91 -11.39
CA ARG A 124 3.46 -1.57 -12.03
C ARG A 124 3.71 -0.75 -13.30
N PRO A 125 4.14 -1.43 -14.37
CA PRO A 125 4.57 -0.74 -15.59
C PRO A 125 3.43 -0.10 -16.38
N LEU A 126 2.16 -0.43 -16.08
CA LEU A 126 1.00 0.06 -16.84
C LEU A 126 0.34 1.32 -16.25
N LEU A 127 0.93 1.95 -15.23
CA LEU A 127 0.32 3.14 -14.59
C LEU A 127 0.15 4.35 -15.52
N GLY A 128 0.85 4.41 -16.64
CA GLY A 128 0.69 5.44 -17.67
C GLY A 128 -0.32 5.11 -18.75
N PHE A 129 -0.90 3.91 -18.77
CA PHE A 129 -1.84 3.47 -19.79
C PHE A 129 -3.28 3.56 -19.29
N ARG A 130 -4.20 3.96 -20.17
CA ARG A 130 -5.63 3.98 -19.91
C ARG A 130 -6.24 2.57 -20.04
N ARG A 131 -7.32 2.32 -19.31
CA ARG A 131 -8.07 1.05 -19.42
C ARG A 131 -8.53 0.80 -20.85
N VAL A 132 -9.00 1.84 -21.55
CA VAL A 132 -9.48 1.74 -22.94
C VAL A 132 -8.36 1.31 -23.89
N GLU A 133 -7.15 1.80 -23.73
CA GLU A 133 -5.99 1.44 -24.53
C GLU A 133 -5.62 -0.04 -24.34
N LEU A 134 -5.60 -0.48 -23.06
CA LEU A 134 -5.33 -1.88 -22.72
C LEU A 134 -6.44 -2.82 -23.20
N ALA A 135 -7.69 -2.40 -23.16
CA ALA A 135 -8.82 -3.17 -23.69
C ALA A 135 -8.72 -3.32 -25.22
N ALA A 136 -8.36 -2.24 -25.94
CA ALA A 136 -8.13 -2.30 -27.38
C ALA A 136 -7.00 -3.27 -27.76
N LEU A 137 -5.93 -3.31 -26.95
CA LEU A 137 -4.81 -4.24 -27.16
C LEU A 137 -5.25 -5.70 -26.94
N VAL A 138 -6.07 -5.98 -25.94
CA VAL A 138 -6.62 -7.33 -25.69
C VAL A 138 -7.53 -7.76 -26.82
N ALA A 139 -8.41 -6.88 -27.30
CA ALA A 139 -9.29 -7.13 -28.44
C ALA A 139 -8.51 -7.36 -29.74
N ALA A 140 -7.46 -6.56 -30.00
CA ALA A 140 -6.58 -6.75 -31.16
C ALA A 140 -5.83 -8.09 -31.16
N ALA A 141 -5.59 -8.67 -29.97
CA ALA A 141 -5.04 -10.01 -29.82
C ALA A 141 -6.10 -11.12 -29.97
N GLY A 142 -7.34 -10.81 -30.30
CA GLY A 142 -8.42 -11.79 -30.43
C GLY A 142 -8.90 -12.40 -29.11
N LEU A 143 -8.59 -11.75 -27.98
CA LEU A 143 -8.98 -12.22 -26.65
C LEU A 143 -10.19 -11.46 -26.11
N GLU A 144 -11.04 -12.16 -25.38
CA GLU A 144 -12.15 -11.55 -24.64
C GLU A 144 -11.76 -11.44 -23.16
N ALA A 145 -11.94 -10.23 -22.60
CA ALA A 145 -11.75 -10.01 -21.17
C ALA A 145 -12.93 -10.62 -20.39
N ALA A 146 -12.63 -11.36 -19.32
CA ALA A 146 -13.67 -11.86 -18.43
C ALA A 146 -14.43 -10.69 -17.77
N ALA A 147 -15.76 -10.74 -17.82
CA ALA A 147 -16.62 -9.79 -17.14
C ALA A 147 -16.73 -10.21 -15.65
N ASP A 148 -16.14 -9.43 -14.76
CA ASP A 148 -16.29 -9.65 -13.30
C ASP A 148 -17.49 -8.83 -12.80
N PRO A 149 -18.61 -9.47 -12.38
CA PRO A 149 -19.80 -8.77 -11.88
C PRO A 149 -19.52 -7.91 -10.63
N SER A 150 -18.49 -8.22 -9.85
CA SER A 150 -18.11 -7.41 -8.69
C SER A 150 -17.57 -6.02 -9.06
N ASN A 151 -17.19 -5.81 -10.30
CA ASN A 151 -16.78 -4.50 -10.80
C ASN A 151 -17.96 -3.51 -10.93
N GLU A 152 -19.19 -4.01 -11.00
CA GLU A 152 -20.43 -3.23 -11.12
C GLU A 152 -21.16 -3.09 -9.78
N ASP A 153 -20.70 -3.79 -8.74
CA ASP A 153 -21.34 -3.79 -7.42
C ASP A 153 -21.13 -2.46 -6.69
N GLU A 154 -22.16 -1.61 -6.72
CA GLU A 154 -22.17 -0.27 -6.11
C GLU A 154 -22.07 -0.29 -4.55
N ARG A 155 -22.10 -1.44 -3.90
CA ARG A 155 -21.76 -1.54 -2.46
C ARG A 155 -20.30 -1.17 -2.20
N PHE A 156 -19.45 -1.22 -3.22
CA PHE A 156 -18.04 -0.84 -3.12
C PHE A 156 -17.78 0.59 -3.60
N ASP A 157 -17.08 1.38 -2.79
CA ASP A 157 -16.71 2.77 -3.10
C ASP A 157 -16.07 2.94 -4.49
N ARG A 158 -15.25 1.96 -4.90
CA ARG A 158 -14.58 1.98 -6.20
C ARG A 158 -15.53 1.83 -7.37
N ALA A 159 -16.52 0.94 -7.27
CA ALA A 159 -17.50 0.74 -8.35
C ALA A 159 -18.36 2.01 -8.52
N ARG A 160 -18.85 2.59 -7.40
CA ARG A 160 -19.57 3.87 -7.42
C ARG A 160 -18.74 4.99 -8.04
N LEU A 161 -17.48 5.13 -7.62
CA LEU A 161 -16.59 6.15 -8.14
C LEU A 161 -16.32 5.96 -9.65
N ARG A 162 -16.08 4.73 -10.08
CA ARG A 162 -15.85 4.40 -11.51
C ARG A 162 -17.01 4.85 -12.36
N LYS A 163 -18.24 4.54 -11.93
CA LYS A 163 -19.46 5.00 -12.61
C LYS A 163 -19.56 6.53 -12.66
N ALA A 164 -19.26 7.19 -11.54
CA ALA A 164 -19.25 8.65 -11.47
C ALA A 164 -18.17 9.28 -12.39
N LEU A 165 -16.99 8.69 -12.46
CA LEU A 165 -15.89 9.16 -13.31
C LEU A 165 -16.20 8.96 -14.81
N THR A 166 -16.93 7.90 -15.18
CA THR A 166 -17.33 7.65 -16.58
C THR A 166 -18.23 8.74 -17.11
N GLY A 167 -19.05 9.38 -16.27
CA GLY A 167 -19.93 10.50 -16.65
C GLY A 167 -19.35 11.90 -16.39
N ALA A 168 -18.08 11.99 -15.97
CA ALA A 168 -17.43 13.24 -15.60
C ALA A 168 -16.47 13.73 -16.71
N ASP A 169 -17.02 14.24 -17.81
CA ASP A 169 -16.25 14.67 -18.99
C ASP A 169 -15.23 15.80 -18.68
N TRP A 170 -15.40 16.48 -17.56
CA TRP A 170 -14.50 17.52 -17.06
C TRP A 170 -13.28 16.97 -16.32
N LEU A 171 -13.23 15.67 -15.99
CA LEU A 171 -12.11 15.03 -15.30
C LEU A 171 -11.19 14.33 -16.32
N ASP A 172 -9.97 14.82 -16.41
CA ASP A 172 -8.93 14.19 -17.22
C ASP A 172 -8.19 13.12 -16.39
N VAL A 173 -8.43 11.85 -16.69
CA VAL A 173 -7.80 10.71 -16.00
C VAL A 173 -6.28 10.71 -16.15
N PRO A 174 -5.68 10.95 -17.33
CA PRO A 174 -4.24 11.17 -17.48
C PRO A 174 -3.69 12.26 -16.56
N ALA A 175 -4.34 13.41 -16.45
CA ALA A 175 -3.92 14.50 -15.57
C ALA A 175 -3.98 14.10 -14.09
N LEU A 176 -5.01 13.37 -13.66
CA LEU A 176 -5.11 12.83 -12.31
C LEU A 176 -3.98 11.83 -12.01
N ALA A 177 -3.68 10.93 -12.95
CA ALA A 177 -2.58 9.98 -12.81
C ALA A 177 -1.21 10.67 -12.75
N ALA A 178 -0.99 11.70 -13.57
CA ALA A 178 0.21 12.53 -13.53
C ALA A 178 0.35 13.28 -12.19
N SER A 179 -0.75 13.84 -11.67
CA SER A 179 -0.77 14.47 -10.34
C SER A 179 -0.38 13.51 -9.23
N ALA A 180 -0.88 12.26 -9.27
CA ALA A 180 -0.47 11.23 -8.32
C ALA A 180 1.03 10.88 -8.43
N ALA A 181 1.59 10.88 -9.64
CA ALA A 181 3.02 10.66 -9.87
C ALA A 181 3.87 11.81 -9.28
N HIS A 182 3.51 13.08 -9.53
CA HIS A 182 4.18 14.23 -8.92
C HIS A 182 4.11 14.20 -7.39
N LEU A 183 2.98 13.79 -6.83
CA LEU A 183 2.84 13.59 -5.39
C LEU A 183 3.72 12.44 -4.87
N ALA A 184 3.96 11.41 -5.69
CA ALA A 184 4.89 10.33 -5.35
C ALA A 184 6.34 10.82 -5.27
N ASP A 185 6.75 11.69 -6.18
CA ASP A 185 8.08 12.33 -6.17
C ASP A 185 8.24 13.24 -4.94
N ALA A 186 7.21 14.04 -4.62
CA ALA A 186 7.20 14.87 -3.41
C ALA A 186 7.26 14.02 -2.13
N ASP A 187 6.57 12.90 -2.10
CA ASP A 187 6.61 11.96 -0.98
C ASP A 187 8.00 11.35 -0.79
N ALA A 188 8.66 10.96 -1.88
CA ALA A 188 10.04 10.46 -1.84
C ALA A 188 11.04 11.53 -1.35
N ALA A 189 10.87 12.78 -1.76
CA ALA A 189 11.68 13.89 -1.26
C ALA A 189 11.48 14.12 0.25
N LEU A 190 10.26 14.01 0.75
CA LEU A 190 9.96 14.10 2.18
C LEU A 190 10.54 12.90 2.96
N ASP A 191 10.54 11.70 2.40
CA ASP A 191 11.18 10.52 3.02
C ASP A 191 12.70 10.68 3.07
N TRP A 192 13.31 11.20 2.02
CA TRP A 192 14.73 11.53 2.01
C TRP A 192 15.09 12.57 3.08
N ALA A 193 14.33 13.66 3.18
CA ALA A 193 14.51 14.68 4.19
C ALA A 193 14.33 14.11 5.63
N ALA A 194 13.34 13.23 5.82
CA ALA A 194 13.11 12.60 7.11
C ALA A 194 14.24 11.62 7.50
N ALA A 195 14.82 10.92 6.52
CA ALA A 195 15.97 10.05 6.78
C ALA A 195 17.21 10.87 7.20
N ARG A 196 17.41 12.03 6.60
CA ARG A 196 18.47 12.97 6.98
C ARG A 196 18.25 13.55 8.37
N GLU A 197 17.06 14.08 8.64
CA GLU A 197 16.68 14.59 9.98
C GLU A 197 16.83 13.49 11.05
N TRP A 198 16.47 12.25 10.74
CA TRP A 198 16.69 11.11 11.63
C TRP A 198 18.16 10.94 11.99
N SER A 199 19.07 10.95 11.03
CA SER A 199 20.49 10.71 11.26
C SER A 199 21.16 11.85 12.03
N GLU A 200 20.70 13.07 11.88
CA GLU A 200 21.28 14.27 12.47
C GLU A 200 20.65 14.62 13.84
N CYS A 201 19.36 14.32 14.02
CA CYS A 201 18.55 14.86 15.12
C CYS A 201 17.95 13.81 16.06
N VAL A 202 18.09 12.50 15.78
CA VAL A 202 17.60 11.43 16.65
C VAL A 202 18.76 10.68 17.29
N ILE A 203 18.79 10.62 18.61
CA ILE A 203 19.82 9.91 19.36
C ILE A 203 19.22 8.79 20.21
N LYS A 204 19.98 7.71 20.40
CA LYS A 204 19.61 6.64 21.32
C LYS A 204 19.84 7.09 22.77
N ALA A 205 18.88 6.79 23.64
CA ALA A 205 18.94 7.00 25.06
C ALA A 205 18.72 5.66 25.79
N PRO A 206 19.10 5.51 27.07
CA PRO A 206 18.99 4.24 27.80
C PRO A 206 17.58 3.62 27.80
N LEU A 207 16.54 4.44 27.78
CA LEU A 207 15.15 4.00 27.86
C LEU A 207 14.35 4.21 26.55
N GLY A 208 14.98 4.69 25.47
CA GLY A 208 14.27 4.97 24.21
C GLY A 208 15.05 5.83 23.24
N LEU A 209 14.37 6.83 22.65
CA LEU A 209 14.93 7.76 21.67
C LEU A 209 14.67 9.20 22.08
N ILE A 210 15.61 10.09 21.79
CA ILE A 210 15.45 11.54 21.93
C ILE A 210 15.52 12.16 20.54
N TYR A 211 14.55 13.00 20.21
CA TYR A 211 14.46 13.73 18.96
C TYR A 211 14.52 15.24 19.19
N ARG A 212 15.41 15.91 18.48
CA ARG A 212 15.54 17.38 18.47
C ARG A 212 15.03 17.91 17.11
N PRO A 213 13.74 18.23 16.97
CA PRO A 213 13.19 18.63 15.68
C PRO A 213 13.81 19.94 15.18
N THR A 214 14.37 19.92 13.97
CA THR A 214 14.88 21.10 13.26
C THR A 214 14.14 21.30 11.93
N ALA A 215 13.59 20.25 11.39
CA ALA A 215 12.91 20.25 10.10
C ALA A 215 11.44 20.73 10.18
N PRO A 216 10.87 21.14 9.03
CA PRO A 216 9.45 21.46 8.93
C PRO A 216 8.53 20.33 9.41
N ARG A 217 7.33 20.70 9.85
CA ARG A 217 6.31 19.80 10.42
C ARG A 217 6.13 18.49 9.63
N ALA A 218 6.05 18.54 8.29
CA ALA A 218 5.82 17.36 7.47
C ALA A 218 6.94 16.32 7.61
N VAL A 219 8.18 16.75 7.75
CA VAL A 219 9.35 15.90 7.98
C VAL A 219 9.35 15.38 9.43
N ALA A 220 9.13 16.24 10.40
CA ALA A 220 9.08 15.88 11.82
C ALA A 220 8.01 14.79 12.10
N LEU A 221 6.84 14.87 11.45
CA LEU A 221 5.81 13.84 11.57
C LEU A 221 6.28 12.45 11.06
N ARG A 222 7.10 12.40 10.02
CA ARG A 222 7.68 11.14 9.52
C ARG A 222 8.71 10.58 10.51
N VAL A 223 9.53 11.45 11.10
CA VAL A 223 10.49 11.06 12.13
C VAL A 223 9.75 10.50 13.35
N ILE A 224 8.70 11.16 13.84
CA ILE A 224 7.86 10.64 14.94
C ILE A 224 7.25 9.28 14.59
N THR A 225 6.72 9.13 13.38
CA THR A 225 6.18 7.85 12.90
C THR A 225 7.24 6.75 12.93
N ARG A 226 8.45 7.04 12.48
CA ARG A 226 9.58 6.10 12.50
C ARG A 226 10.03 5.77 13.93
N ILE A 227 10.07 6.75 14.84
CA ILE A 227 10.38 6.52 16.26
C ILE A 227 9.41 5.49 16.87
N VAL A 228 8.10 5.62 16.57
CA VAL A 228 7.10 4.67 17.07
C VAL A 228 7.37 3.27 16.55
N SER A 229 7.67 3.11 15.27
CA SER A 229 7.99 1.82 14.66
C SER A 229 9.29 1.20 15.24
N GLU A 230 10.35 2.00 15.41
CA GLU A 230 11.63 1.54 15.97
C GLU A 230 11.51 1.08 17.43
N LEU A 231 10.65 1.70 18.22
CA LEU A 231 10.43 1.31 19.62
C LEU A 231 9.43 0.13 19.75
N GLY A 232 9.06 -0.50 18.65
CA GLY A 232 8.23 -1.72 18.61
C GLY A 232 6.73 -1.47 18.64
N GLY A 233 6.28 -0.27 18.23
CA GLY A 233 4.88 0.03 17.99
C GLY A 233 4.47 -0.22 16.54
N GLU A 234 3.18 -0.38 16.30
CA GLU A 234 2.63 -0.24 14.95
C GLU A 234 2.76 1.20 14.48
N ALA A 235 3.04 1.41 13.20
CA ALA A 235 3.06 2.73 12.61
C ALA A 235 1.75 3.47 12.89
N PRO A 236 1.80 4.69 13.47
CA PRO A 236 0.59 5.39 13.88
C PRO A 236 -0.28 5.74 12.68
N ARG A 237 -1.59 5.51 12.81
CA ARG A 237 -2.58 5.79 11.77
C ARG A 237 -3.20 7.18 11.95
N GLY A 238 -3.59 7.80 10.82
CA GLY A 238 -4.30 9.07 10.82
C GLY A 238 -3.51 10.20 11.47
N ALA A 239 -4.18 10.99 12.31
CA ALA A 239 -3.60 12.19 12.95
C ALA A 239 -2.80 11.91 14.23
N ALA A 240 -2.50 10.66 14.58
CA ALA A 240 -1.86 10.32 15.86
C ALA A 240 -0.47 10.97 16.01
N ALA A 241 0.38 10.88 15.01
CA ALA A 241 1.69 11.54 15.01
C ALA A 241 1.56 13.08 15.09
N ALA A 242 0.56 13.65 14.40
CA ALA A 242 0.29 15.08 14.44
C ALA A 242 -0.14 15.54 15.85
N ARG A 243 -1.01 14.79 16.52
CA ARG A 243 -1.41 15.11 17.91
C ARG A 243 -0.21 15.09 18.86
N VAL A 244 0.69 14.10 18.73
CA VAL A 244 1.92 14.07 19.53
C VAL A 244 2.80 15.28 19.25
N PHE A 245 3.00 15.61 17.97
CA PHE A 245 3.78 16.79 17.57
C PHE A 245 3.24 18.08 18.20
N GLU A 246 1.92 18.33 18.08
CA GLU A 246 1.29 19.54 18.64
C GLU A 246 1.38 19.57 20.18
N SER A 247 1.18 18.42 20.85
CA SER A 247 1.32 18.34 22.31
C SER A 247 2.75 18.69 22.76
N LEU A 248 3.76 18.15 22.08
CA LEU A 248 5.16 18.39 22.43
C LEU A 248 5.58 19.84 22.14
N LEU A 249 5.05 20.47 21.08
CA LEU A 249 5.22 21.91 20.85
C LEU A 249 4.64 22.75 21.98
N ALA A 250 3.47 22.35 22.50
CA ALA A 250 2.83 22.98 23.65
C ALA A 250 3.49 22.58 24.99
N ARG A 251 4.64 21.89 24.97
CA ARG A 251 5.35 21.37 26.16
C ARG A 251 4.52 20.43 27.02
N GLN A 252 3.54 19.76 26.45
CA GLN A 252 2.70 18.78 27.14
C GLN A 252 3.13 17.35 26.78
N PRO A 253 3.08 16.40 27.73
CA PRO A 253 3.33 15.00 27.44
C PRO A 253 2.22 14.44 26.55
N ALA A 254 2.57 13.46 25.71
CA ALA A 254 1.63 12.76 24.85
C ALA A 254 1.88 11.25 24.88
N SER A 255 0.85 10.47 24.55
CA SER A 255 0.96 9.03 24.38
C SER A 255 0.62 8.65 22.94
N ILE A 256 1.35 7.65 22.40
CA ILE A 256 1.12 7.10 21.07
C ILE A 256 1.40 5.59 21.09
N GLY A 257 0.36 4.79 20.92
CA GLY A 257 0.45 3.34 21.16
C GLY A 257 0.91 3.05 22.59
N ALA A 258 1.92 2.22 22.73
CA ALA A 258 2.54 1.87 24.01
C ALA A 258 3.69 2.84 24.44
N LEU A 259 3.81 3.99 23.77
CA LEU A 259 4.88 4.95 24.04
C LEU A 259 4.36 6.20 24.74
N VAL A 260 5.23 6.80 25.55
CA VAL A 260 5.05 8.13 26.15
C VAL A 260 6.12 9.04 25.57
N ALA A 261 5.67 10.22 25.11
CA ALA A 261 6.51 11.29 24.62
C ALA A 261 6.48 12.47 25.60
N ARG A 262 7.64 13.07 25.90
CA ARG A 262 7.80 14.20 26.83
C ARG A 262 8.86 15.17 26.32
N VAL A 263 8.74 16.41 26.67
CA VAL A 263 9.78 17.43 26.44
C VAL A 263 10.80 17.34 27.57
N THR A 264 12.07 17.26 27.22
CA THR A 264 13.22 17.28 28.15
C THR A 264 14.20 18.36 27.72
N PRO A 265 15.19 18.74 28.53
CA PRO A 265 16.23 19.70 28.12
C PRO A 265 17.01 19.23 26.88
N GLU A 266 17.16 17.92 26.68
CA GLU A 266 17.88 17.32 25.56
C GLU A 266 17.04 17.26 24.27
N GLY A 267 15.72 17.42 24.35
CA GLY A 267 14.80 17.31 23.21
C GLY A 267 13.51 16.57 23.56
N TRP A 268 12.83 16.02 22.58
CA TRP A 268 11.63 15.21 22.76
C TRP A 268 11.99 13.76 23.04
N SER A 269 11.75 13.30 24.25
CA SER A 269 12.02 11.93 24.69
C SER A 269 10.83 11.02 24.38
N PHE A 270 11.10 9.87 23.79
CA PHE A 270 10.12 8.80 23.51
C PHE A 270 10.56 7.52 24.23
N THR A 271 9.72 7.00 25.11
CA THR A 271 10.00 5.81 25.93
C THR A 271 8.79 4.87 25.93
N LYS A 272 9.00 3.58 26.20
CA LYS A 272 7.88 2.67 26.45
C LYS A 272 7.15 3.10 27.73
N ALA A 273 5.82 3.06 27.68
CA ALA A 273 5.02 3.30 28.88
C ALA A 273 5.34 2.21 29.93
N PRO A 274 5.44 2.57 31.22
CA PRO A 274 5.57 1.57 32.27
C PRO A 274 4.35 0.62 32.19
N GLN A 275 4.62 -0.68 32.31
CA GLN A 275 3.54 -1.66 32.43
C GLN A 275 2.68 -1.29 33.66
N ARG A 276 1.38 -1.12 33.46
CA ARG A 276 0.47 -1.01 34.58
C ARG A 276 0.59 -2.31 35.39
N SER A 277 1.15 -2.24 36.59
CA SER A 277 1.06 -3.32 37.55
C SER A 277 -0.43 -3.53 37.82
N SER A 278 -0.97 -4.69 37.39
CA SER A 278 -2.28 -5.13 37.84
C SER A 278 -2.15 -5.37 39.34
N SER A 279 -2.61 -4.41 40.14
CA SER A 279 -2.86 -4.65 41.56
C SER A 279 -3.94 -5.72 41.63
N ARG A 280 -3.53 -6.98 41.80
CA ARG A 280 -4.42 -8.01 42.28
C ARG A 280 -4.95 -7.54 43.64
N GLY A 281 -6.21 -7.20 43.69
CA GLY A 281 -6.89 -6.98 44.95
C GLY A 281 -6.68 -8.17 45.86
N LEU A 282 -6.23 -7.90 47.08
CA LEU A 282 -6.25 -8.88 48.16
C LEU A 282 -7.72 -9.33 48.32
N PRO A 283 -7.96 -10.63 48.54
CA PRO A 283 -9.28 -11.09 48.90
C PRO A 283 -9.64 -10.52 50.30
N PRO A 284 -10.92 -10.20 50.55
CA PRO A 284 -11.36 -9.77 51.87
C PRO A 284 -11.22 -10.94 52.84
N THR A 285 -10.63 -10.67 53.99
CA THR A 285 -10.62 -11.55 55.17
C THR A 285 -11.98 -11.78 55.77
#